data_9ffcef66b0826f4f5bc613926543073d
#
_entry.id   9ffcef66b0826f4f5bc613926543073d
#
_cell.length_a   1.000
_cell.length_b   1.000
_cell.length_c   1.000
_cell.angle_alpha   90.00
_cell.angle_beta   90.00
_cell.angle_gamma   90.00
#
_symmetry.space_group_name_H-M   'P 1'
#
loop_
_entity.id
_entity.type
_entity.pdbx_description
1 polymer ?
#
loop_
_entity_poly.entity_id
_entity_poly.type
_entity_poly.pdbx_seq_one_letter_code
_entity_poly.pdbx_strand_id
1 'polypeptide(L)'
;MKYLIVFTLALLSSHAISQNEGLVNNALEAYKQGSFIEAKSLIDESITFDENDMSPKVWNFRGHIYKQLYKNSIQDQGASYRDEAVASFKKSCELSADGQYYPDNIKALEYLSATYFNDAVDSVLKLKYNGGNNPVQFFQKFKALKLWLKPQEGVKAEELMFLKMLAQSYEKIHIKHDSEDRESVLKAISYYEQALGLDAQDYEANFNLAIIHYNEGARLIGGISYKTGMDELISIQTRCVEYFRHALPFMKKAESLRPNRVESLKGLMFINRALNNFDIYLEYKSKLDEILN
;
A
#
# COMPACT_ATOMS: atom_id res chain seq x y z
N MET A 1 -58.67 25.03 17.95
CA MET A 1 -57.38 25.28 17.27
C MET A 1 -56.24 24.29 17.61
N LYS A 2 -56.07 23.85 18.88
CA LYS A 2 -55.02 22.87 19.25
C LYS A 2 -55.15 21.49 18.57
N TYR A 3 -56.36 20.98 18.34
CA TYR A 3 -56.58 19.66 17.73
C TYR A 3 -56.36 19.66 16.19
N LEU A 4 -56.49 20.80 15.53
CA LEU A 4 -56.23 20.90 14.09
C LEU A 4 -54.75 20.86 13.76
N ILE A 5 -53.89 21.40 14.63
CA ILE A 5 -52.44 21.42 14.47
C ILE A 5 -51.86 20.02 14.68
N VAL A 6 -52.38 19.24 15.62
CA VAL A 6 -51.95 17.85 15.87
C VAL A 6 -52.30 16.93 14.70
N PHE A 7 -53.48 17.14 14.08
CA PHE A 7 -53.93 16.32 12.93
C PHE A 7 -53.14 16.63 11.66
N THR A 8 -52.75 17.89 11.42
CA THR A 8 -51.91 18.27 10.28
C THR A 8 -50.47 17.79 10.42
N LEU A 9 -49.89 17.78 11.64
CA LEU A 9 -48.55 17.20 11.91
C LEU A 9 -48.56 15.70 11.73
N ALA A 10 -49.60 14.97 12.16
CA ALA A 10 -49.72 13.53 11.97
C ALA A 10 -49.90 13.13 10.49
N LEU A 11 -50.57 13.94 9.68
CA LEU A 11 -50.72 13.71 8.24
C LEU A 11 -49.41 14.00 7.48
N LEU A 12 -48.65 14.99 7.88
CA LEU A 12 -47.35 15.30 7.28
C LEU A 12 -46.30 14.18 7.59
N SER A 13 -46.30 13.65 8.82
CA SER A 13 -45.42 12.53 9.18
C SER A 13 -45.78 11.24 8.45
N SER A 14 -47.07 10.93 8.27
CA SER A 14 -47.49 9.72 7.55
C SER A 14 -47.20 9.79 6.03
N HIS A 15 -47.21 10.96 5.42
CA HIS A 15 -46.79 11.12 4.03
C HIS A 15 -45.28 11.00 3.84
N ALA A 16 -44.48 11.51 4.78
CA ALA A 16 -43.02 11.37 4.75
C ALA A 16 -42.58 9.90 4.90
N ILE A 17 -43.22 9.16 5.80
CA ILE A 17 -42.95 7.72 6.02
C ILE A 17 -43.29 6.90 4.76
N SER A 18 -44.47 7.16 4.15
CA SER A 18 -44.88 6.47 2.91
C SER A 18 -43.95 6.76 1.72
N GLN A 19 -43.47 7.99 1.61
CA GLN A 19 -42.58 8.41 0.53
C GLN A 19 -41.19 7.77 0.70
N ASN A 20 -40.71 7.65 1.91
CA ASN A 20 -39.40 7.09 2.27
C ASN A 20 -39.32 5.57 2.02
N GLU A 21 -40.32 4.79 2.44
CA GLU A 21 -40.40 3.37 2.10
C GLU A 21 -40.49 3.14 0.57
N GLY A 22 -41.14 4.03 -0.15
CA GLY A 22 -41.23 4.03 -1.61
C GLY A 22 -39.83 4.11 -2.26
N LEU A 23 -38.97 5.00 -1.79
CA LEU A 23 -37.62 5.19 -2.36
C LEU A 23 -36.75 3.91 -2.23
N VAL A 24 -36.74 3.28 -1.04
CA VAL A 24 -35.97 2.05 -0.82
C VAL A 24 -36.49 0.91 -1.67
N ASN A 25 -37.82 0.74 -1.80
CA ASN A 25 -38.44 -0.28 -2.64
C ASN A 25 -38.14 -0.03 -4.13
N ASN A 26 -38.24 1.20 -4.61
CA ASN A 26 -37.89 1.56 -5.97
C ASN A 26 -36.40 1.34 -6.26
N ALA A 27 -35.51 1.64 -5.31
CA ALA A 27 -34.10 1.34 -5.42
C ALA A 27 -33.85 -0.18 -5.57
N LEU A 28 -34.60 -1.00 -4.83
CA LEU A 28 -34.51 -2.47 -4.91
C LEU A 28 -34.96 -2.98 -6.28
N GLU A 29 -36.04 -2.45 -6.83
CA GLU A 29 -36.52 -2.83 -8.16
C GLU A 29 -35.52 -2.42 -9.25
N ALA A 30 -35.00 -1.18 -9.19
CA ALA A 30 -33.96 -0.70 -10.11
C ALA A 30 -32.69 -1.61 -10.03
N TYR A 31 -32.29 -1.98 -8.82
CA TYR A 31 -31.15 -2.90 -8.61
C TYR A 31 -31.37 -4.27 -9.24
N LYS A 32 -32.56 -4.88 -9.06
CA LYS A 32 -32.91 -6.16 -9.67
C LYS A 32 -32.94 -6.11 -11.20
N GLN A 33 -33.31 -4.96 -11.76
CA GLN A 33 -33.32 -4.71 -13.21
C GLN A 33 -31.92 -4.40 -13.78
N GLY A 34 -30.90 -4.28 -12.92
CA GLY A 34 -29.53 -3.92 -13.32
C GLY A 34 -29.29 -2.41 -13.53
N SER A 35 -30.30 -1.57 -13.22
CA SER A 35 -30.23 -0.11 -13.30
C SER A 35 -29.50 0.47 -12.07
N PHE A 36 -28.21 0.14 -11.90
CA PHE A 36 -27.46 0.45 -10.67
C PHE A 36 -27.28 1.94 -10.41
N ILE A 37 -27.20 2.79 -11.44
CA ILE A 37 -27.11 4.25 -11.29
C ILE A 37 -28.42 4.81 -10.75
N GLU A 38 -29.56 4.33 -11.23
CA GLU A 38 -30.88 4.72 -10.72
C GLU A 38 -31.06 4.23 -9.27
N ALA A 39 -30.70 2.96 -9.00
CA ALA A 39 -30.73 2.42 -7.65
C ALA A 39 -29.88 3.26 -6.68
N LYS A 40 -28.68 3.71 -7.12
CA LYS A 40 -27.82 4.62 -6.37
C LYS A 40 -28.54 5.95 -6.06
N SER A 41 -29.14 6.58 -7.06
CA SER A 41 -29.82 7.87 -6.86
C SER A 41 -30.96 7.77 -5.82
N LEU A 42 -31.78 6.73 -5.94
CA LEU A 42 -32.91 6.47 -5.05
C LEU A 42 -32.47 6.15 -3.61
N ILE A 43 -31.42 5.32 -3.44
CA ILE A 43 -30.95 4.95 -2.10
C ILE A 43 -30.23 6.12 -1.42
N ASP A 44 -29.49 6.95 -2.18
CA ASP A 44 -28.83 8.13 -1.65
C ASP A 44 -29.85 9.20 -1.22
N GLU A 45 -30.95 9.35 -1.95
CA GLU A 45 -32.06 10.19 -1.54
C GLU A 45 -32.74 9.64 -0.27
N SER A 46 -32.92 8.33 -0.18
CA SER A 46 -33.61 7.70 0.95
C SER A 46 -32.89 7.91 2.29
N ILE A 47 -31.57 7.93 2.31
CA ILE A 47 -30.78 8.13 3.56
C ILE A 47 -30.80 9.59 4.07
N THR A 48 -31.38 10.51 3.33
CA THR A 48 -31.60 11.88 3.83
C THR A 48 -32.74 11.97 4.86
N PHE A 49 -33.51 10.89 5.03
CA PHE A 49 -34.56 10.77 6.04
C PHE A 49 -34.03 10.05 7.26
N ASP A 50 -34.24 10.60 8.45
CA ASP A 50 -33.69 10.10 9.73
C ASP A 50 -33.94 8.60 9.97
N GLU A 51 -35.13 8.09 9.63
CA GLU A 51 -35.51 6.69 9.80
C GLU A 51 -34.60 5.74 8.99
N ASN A 52 -34.24 6.13 7.77
CA ASN A 52 -33.37 5.34 6.90
C ASN A 52 -31.90 5.53 7.23
N ASP A 53 -31.49 6.72 7.67
CA ASP A 53 -30.12 6.95 8.16
C ASP A 53 -29.81 6.07 9.37
N MET A 54 -30.81 5.77 10.21
CA MET A 54 -30.69 4.88 11.35
C MET A 54 -30.97 3.40 11.05
N SER A 55 -31.17 3.03 9.78
CA SER A 55 -31.50 1.66 9.37
C SER A 55 -30.28 0.85 8.90
N PRO A 56 -29.83 -0.16 9.66
CA PRO A 56 -28.73 -1.04 9.20
C PRO A 56 -29.02 -1.72 7.87
N LYS A 57 -30.29 -2.05 7.60
CA LYS A 57 -30.75 -2.65 6.34
C LYS A 57 -30.50 -1.73 5.14
N VAL A 58 -30.83 -0.46 5.27
CA VAL A 58 -30.68 0.52 4.17
C VAL A 58 -29.20 0.74 3.87
N TRP A 59 -28.36 0.87 4.89
CA TRP A 59 -26.92 1.01 4.71
C TRP A 59 -26.26 -0.26 4.15
N ASN A 60 -26.68 -1.46 4.56
CA ASN A 60 -26.24 -2.70 3.92
C ASN A 60 -26.60 -2.70 2.43
N PHE A 61 -27.84 -2.38 2.10
CA PHE A 61 -28.29 -2.36 0.70
C PHE A 61 -27.57 -1.29 -0.14
N ARG A 62 -27.37 -0.09 0.42
CA ARG A 62 -26.54 0.95 -0.21
C ARG A 62 -25.12 0.42 -0.51
N GLY A 63 -24.51 -0.25 0.45
CA GLY A 63 -23.21 -0.89 0.28
C GLY A 63 -23.18 -1.86 -0.89
N HIS A 64 -24.20 -2.68 -1.07
CA HIS A 64 -24.32 -3.61 -2.21
C HIS A 64 -24.48 -2.89 -3.55
N ILE A 65 -25.27 -1.83 -3.63
CA ILE A 65 -25.41 -1.00 -4.84
C ILE A 65 -24.05 -0.44 -5.25
N TYR A 66 -23.36 0.21 -4.33
CA TYR A 66 -22.06 0.80 -4.60
C TYR A 66 -20.97 -0.22 -4.91
N LYS A 67 -21.00 -1.40 -4.25
CA LYS A 67 -20.10 -2.53 -4.59
C LYS A 67 -20.36 -3.03 -6.01
N GLN A 68 -21.60 -3.06 -6.46
CA GLN A 68 -21.92 -3.47 -7.83
C GLN A 68 -21.48 -2.42 -8.86
N LEU A 69 -21.66 -1.13 -8.56
CA LEU A 69 -21.14 -0.03 -9.38
C LEU A 69 -19.61 -0.09 -9.50
N TYR A 70 -18.92 -0.35 -8.38
CA TYR A 70 -17.47 -0.58 -8.39
C TYR A 70 -17.06 -1.72 -9.33
N LYS A 71 -17.74 -2.87 -9.26
CA LYS A 71 -17.44 -4.02 -10.11
C LYS A 71 -17.65 -3.77 -11.60
N ASN A 72 -18.63 -2.92 -11.93
CA ASN A 72 -19.01 -2.61 -13.31
C ASN A 72 -18.28 -1.38 -13.86
N SER A 73 -17.56 -0.65 -13.02
CA SER A 73 -16.86 0.57 -13.46
C SER A 73 -15.54 0.24 -14.15
N ILE A 74 -15.26 1.02 -15.19
CA ILE A 74 -13.98 1.00 -15.88
C ILE A 74 -13.19 2.23 -15.36
N GLN A 75 -12.04 2.00 -14.71
CA GLN A 75 -11.10 3.03 -14.23
C GLN A 75 -11.59 3.98 -13.11
N ASP A 76 -11.17 5.25 -13.10
CA ASP A 76 -11.16 6.17 -11.95
C ASP A 76 -12.47 6.33 -11.15
N GLN A 77 -13.61 6.19 -11.77
CA GLN A 77 -14.92 6.24 -11.06
C GLN A 77 -15.09 5.06 -10.09
N GLY A 78 -14.47 3.93 -10.36
CA GLY A 78 -14.54 2.74 -9.51
C GLY A 78 -14.01 2.97 -8.11
N ALA A 79 -12.95 3.76 -7.96
CA ALA A 79 -12.34 4.06 -6.66
C ALA A 79 -13.34 4.76 -5.71
N SER A 80 -14.10 5.76 -6.21
CA SER A 80 -15.12 6.45 -5.42
C SER A 80 -16.26 5.51 -5.02
N TYR A 81 -16.75 4.68 -5.93
CA TYR A 81 -17.82 3.72 -5.61
C TYR A 81 -17.38 2.69 -4.56
N ARG A 82 -16.12 2.24 -4.60
CA ARG A 82 -15.57 1.34 -3.59
C ARG A 82 -15.52 2.00 -2.21
N ASP A 83 -15.05 3.25 -2.15
CA ASP A 83 -14.97 4.01 -0.90
C ASP A 83 -16.36 4.18 -0.27
N GLU A 84 -17.38 4.50 -1.08
CA GLU A 84 -18.77 4.62 -0.63
C GLU A 84 -19.36 3.27 -0.19
N ALA A 85 -19.02 2.17 -0.87
CA ALA A 85 -19.43 0.84 -0.44
C ALA A 85 -18.85 0.49 0.94
N VAL A 86 -17.54 0.77 1.14
CA VAL A 86 -16.88 0.55 2.45
C VAL A 86 -17.53 1.39 3.55
N ALA A 87 -17.79 2.67 3.30
CA ALA A 87 -18.45 3.55 4.26
C ALA A 87 -19.84 3.03 4.63
N SER A 88 -20.62 2.59 3.63
CA SER A 88 -21.98 2.09 3.84
C SER A 88 -22.01 0.81 4.66
N PHE A 89 -21.17 -0.18 4.35
CA PHE A 89 -21.10 -1.42 5.13
C PHE A 89 -20.61 -1.19 6.55
N LYS A 90 -19.64 -0.28 6.76
CA LYS A 90 -19.20 0.11 8.10
C LYS A 90 -20.33 0.76 8.91
N LYS A 91 -21.05 1.71 8.31
CA LYS A 91 -22.20 2.36 8.97
C LYS A 91 -23.26 1.34 9.34
N SER A 92 -23.57 0.36 8.47
CA SER A 92 -24.49 -0.73 8.78
C SER A 92 -24.02 -1.56 9.98
N CYS A 93 -22.72 -1.86 10.09
CA CYS A 93 -22.14 -2.56 11.24
C CYS A 93 -22.23 -1.73 12.53
N GLU A 94 -21.95 -0.43 12.44
CA GLU A 94 -22.00 0.48 13.60
C GLU A 94 -23.41 0.63 14.17
N LEU A 95 -24.42 0.65 13.28
CA LEU A 95 -25.83 0.72 13.69
C LEU A 95 -26.36 -0.57 14.30
N SER A 96 -25.77 -1.72 13.99
CA SER A 96 -26.18 -3.02 14.53
C SER A 96 -25.02 -4.03 14.50
N ALA A 97 -24.21 -4.04 15.54
CA ALA A 97 -23.04 -4.91 15.65
C ALA A 97 -23.39 -6.42 15.72
N ASP A 98 -24.56 -6.75 16.27
CA ASP A 98 -25.05 -8.14 16.40
C ASP A 98 -26.22 -8.43 15.46
N GLY A 99 -26.48 -7.56 14.49
CA GLY A 99 -27.62 -7.65 13.58
C GLY A 99 -27.44 -8.67 12.48
N GLN A 100 -28.57 -9.03 11.85
CA GLN A 100 -28.62 -10.02 10.76
C GLN A 100 -27.76 -9.65 9.55
N TYR A 101 -27.43 -8.35 9.34
CA TYR A 101 -26.61 -7.86 8.22
C TYR A 101 -25.11 -7.88 8.54
N TYR A 102 -24.71 -8.01 9.80
CA TYR A 102 -23.33 -7.93 10.22
C TYR A 102 -22.41 -8.95 9.51
N PRO A 103 -22.75 -10.25 9.42
CA PRO A 103 -21.90 -11.22 8.74
C PRO A 103 -21.72 -10.93 7.23
N ASP A 104 -22.77 -10.47 6.56
CA ASP A 104 -22.70 -10.09 5.15
C ASP A 104 -21.86 -8.84 4.92
N ASN A 105 -22.04 -7.83 5.79
CA ASN A 105 -21.20 -6.63 5.77
C ASN A 105 -19.71 -6.96 5.94
N ILE A 106 -19.36 -7.79 6.93
CA ILE A 106 -17.97 -8.21 7.17
C ILE A 106 -17.39 -8.90 5.94
N LYS A 107 -18.12 -9.87 5.36
CA LYS A 107 -17.69 -10.54 4.14
C LYS A 107 -17.50 -9.59 2.96
N ALA A 108 -18.38 -8.59 2.81
CA ALA A 108 -18.25 -7.59 1.79
C ALA A 108 -17.04 -6.68 2.02
N LEU A 109 -16.79 -6.26 3.25
CA LEU A 109 -15.64 -5.45 3.64
C LEU A 109 -14.31 -6.21 3.48
N GLU A 110 -14.25 -7.50 3.80
CA GLU A 110 -13.08 -8.33 3.54
C GLU A 110 -12.75 -8.40 2.04
N TYR A 111 -13.76 -8.60 1.20
CA TYR A 111 -13.59 -8.55 -0.26
C TYR A 111 -13.05 -7.19 -0.73
N LEU A 112 -13.64 -6.08 -0.27
CA LEU A 112 -13.21 -4.72 -0.65
C LEU A 112 -11.80 -4.41 -0.14
N SER A 113 -11.45 -4.89 1.06
CA SER A 113 -10.09 -4.79 1.61
C SER A 113 -9.07 -5.47 0.69
N ALA A 114 -9.36 -6.70 0.25
CA ALA A 114 -8.48 -7.42 -0.68
C ALA A 114 -8.32 -6.68 -2.02
N THR A 115 -9.37 -6.01 -2.52
CA THR A 115 -9.27 -5.22 -3.76
C THR A 115 -8.38 -3.99 -3.61
N TYR A 116 -8.36 -3.31 -2.46
CA TYR A 116 -7.40 -2.22 -2.20
C TYR A 116 -5.96 -2.73 -2.19
N PHE A 117 -5.72 -3.89 -1.60
CA PHE A 117 -4.39 -4.49 -1.57
C PHE A 117 -3.91 -4.86 -2.98
N ASN A 118 -4.78 -5.48 -3.78
CA ASN A 118 -4.46 -5.82 -5.16
C ASN A 118 -4.13 -4.58 -5.99
N ASP A 119 -4.91 -3.49 -5.85
CA ASP A 119 -4.64 -2.24 -6.55
C ASP A 119 -3.32 -1.60 -6.08
N ALA A 120 -2.98 -1.71 -4.81
CA ALA A 120 -1.69 -1.24 -4.30
C ALA A 120 -0.54 -2.01 -4.97
N VAL A 121 -0.60 -3.34 -5.01
CA VAL A 121 0.40 -4.20 -5.64
C VAL A 121 0.50 -3.92 -7.15
N ASP A 122 -0.64 -3.87 -7.84
CA ASP A 122 -0.69 -3.59 -9.27
C ASP A 122 -0.12 -2.20 -9.61
N SER A 123 -0.37 -1.21 -8.75
CA SER A 123 0.17 0.14 -8.91
C SER A 123 1.68 0.18 -8.71
N VAL A 124 2.23 -0.61 -7.77
CA VAL A 124 3.69 -0.77 -7.62
C VAL A 124 4.32 -1.38 -8.86
N LEU A 125 3.71 -2.45 -9.42
CA LEU A 125 4.22 -3.12 -10.61
C LEU A 125 4.18 -2.23 -11.87
N LYS A 126 3.26 -1.27 -11.91
CA LYS A 126 3.07 -0.30 -13.00
C LYS A 126 3.76 1.04 -12.74
N LEU A 127 4.52 1.15 -11.66
CA LEU A 127 5.19 2.40 -11.29
C LEU A 127 6.16 2.83 -12.40
N LYS A 128 6.09 4.11 -12.77
CA LYS A 128 6.92 4.72 -13.81
C LYS A 128 7.65 5.94 -13.26
N TYR A 129 8.74 6.31 -13.92
CA TYR A 129 9.54 7.48 -13.56
C TYR A 129 8.72 8.78 -13.44
N ASN A 130 7.81 9.02 -14.37
CA ASN A 130 7.04 10.28 -14.45
C ASN A 130 5.67 10.23 -13.77
N GLY A 131 5.49 9.38 -12.77
CA GLY A 131 4.24 9.27 -12.04
C GLY A 131 3.34 8.14 -12.53
N GLY A 132 2.24 7.96 -11.88
CA GLY A 132 1.25 6.92 -12.08
C GLY A 132 0.31 6.91 -10.88
N ASN A 133 -0.53 5.90 -10.77
CA ASN A 133 -1.37 5.69 -9.60
C ASN A 133 -0.50 5.66 -8.32
N ASN A 134 -1.00 6.26 -7.27
CA ASN A 134 -0.30 6.30 -5.99
C ASN A 134 -0.49 4.98 -5.22
N PRO A 135 0.45 4.02 -5.28
CA PRO A 135 0.30 2.72 -4.61
C PRO A 135 0.15 2.85 -3.10
N VAL A 136 0.79 3.88 -2.52
CA VAL A 136 0.76 4.12 -1.07
C VAL A 136 -0.67 4.47 -0.60
N GLN A 137 -1.43 5.21 -1.40
CA GLN A 137 -2.81 5.56 -1.06
C GLN A 137 -3.71 4.31 -1.00
N PHE A 138 -3.59 3.40 -1.95
CA PHE A 138 -4.34 2.15 -1.93
C PHE A 138 -3.95 1.27 -0.75
N PHE A 139 -2.65 1.17 -0.47
CA PHE A 139 -2.17 0.41 0.68
C PHE A 139 -2.66 1.01 2.01
N GLN A 140 -2.71 2.33 2.16
CA GLN A 140 -3.24 2.98 3.36
C GLN A 140 -4.73 2.67 3.56
N LYS A 141 -5.54 2.66 2.50
CA LYS A 141 -6.95 2.26 2.56
C LYS A 141 -7.11 0.78 2.96
N PHE A 142 -6.30 -0.11 2.39
CA PHE A 142 -6.23 -1.51 2.80
C PHE A 142 -5.90 -1.63 4.29
N LYS A 143 -4.81 -0.99 4.73
CA LYS A 143 -4.33 -1.02 6.12
C LYS A 143 -5.41 -0.56 7.09
N ALA A 144 -6.04 0.58 6.81
CA ALA A 144 -7.10 1.13 7.65
C ALA A 144 -8.31 0.19 7.75
N LEU A 145 -8.73 -0.41 6.62
CA LEU A 145 -9.86 -1.32 6.60
C LEU A 145 -9.54 -2.67 7.27
N LYS A 146 -8.35 -3.24 7.03
CA LYS A 146 -7.92 -4.48 7.67
C LYS A 146 -7.83 -4.33 9.20
N LEU A 147 -7.26 -3.22 9.69
CA LEU A 147 -7.17 -2.94 11.12
C LEU A 147 -8.55 -2.73 11.76
N TRP A 148 -9.51 -2.18 11.03
CA TRP A 148 -10.89 -2.08 11.49
C TRP A 148 -11.57 -3.46 11.57
N LEU A 149 -11.36 -4.32 10.56
CA LEU A 149 -11.92 -5.68 10.51
C LEU A 149 -11.30 -6.61 11.55
N LYS A 150 -9.98 -6.57 11.68
CA LYS A 150 -9.17 -7.52 12.46
C LYS A 150 -8.04 -6.81 13.21
N PRO A 151 -8.35 -5.99 14.21
CA PRO A 151 -7.36 -5.18 14.91
C PRO A 151 -6.25 -6.01 15.59
N GLN A 152 -6.55 -7.25 16.00
CA GLN A 152 -5.60 -8.13 16.67
C GLN A 152 -4.60 -8.81 15.73
N GLU A 153 -4.93 -8.97 14.45
CA GLU A 153 -4.03 -9.61 13.48
C GLU A 153 -2.93 -8.66 13.01
N GLY A 154 -3.21 -7.34 13.02
CA GLY A 154 -2.29 -6.33 12.49
C GLY A 154 -2.13 -6.43 10.97
N VAL A 155 -1.12 -5.74 10.44
CA VAL A 155 -0.79 -5.68 8.99
C VAL A 155 0.72 -5.73 8.73
N LYS A 156 1.50 -6.14 9.73
CA LYS A 156 2.97 -6.07 9.66
C LYS A 156 3.54 -6.84 8.48
N ALA A 157 3.03 -8.03 8.20
CA ALA A 157 3.53 -8.88 7.13
C ALA A 157 3.27 -8.26 5.74
N GLU A 158 2.04 -7.77 5.51
CA GLU A 158 1.67 -7.12 4.27
C GLU A 158 2.39 -5.77 4.09
N GLU A 159 2.59 -5.02 5.17
CA GLU A 159 3.31 -3.75 5.13
C GLU A 159 4.78 -3.96 4.80
N LEU A 160 5.43 -4.94 5.42
CA LEU A 160 6.81 -5.33 5.12
C LEU A 160 6.97 -5.73 3.66
N MET A 161 6.07 -6.59 3.15
CA MET A 161 6.07 -7.00 1.75
C MET A 161 5.88 -5.80 0.81
N PHE A 162 4.91 -4.95 1.07
CA PHE A 162 4.60 -3.78 0.25
C PHE A 162 5.75 -2.78 0.19
N LEU A 163 6.40 -2.48 1.33
CA LEU A 163 7.57 -1.60 1.39
C LEU A 163 8.75 -2.16 0.59
N LYS A 164 9.02 -3.45 0.68
CA LYS A 164 10.07 -4.09 -0.13
C LYS A 164 9.76 -4.04 -1.63
N MET A 165 8.49 -4.25 -2.02
CA MET A 165 8.07 -4.12 -3.42
C MET A 165 8.24 -2.69 -3.95
N LEU A 166 7.90 -1.67 -3.16
CA LEU A 166 8.14 -0.26 -3.50
C LEU A 166 9.62 0.01 -3.70
N ALA A 167 10.45 -0.40 -2.74
CA ALA A 167 11.91 -0.24 -2.80
C ALA A 167 12.49 -0.85 -4.08
N GLN A 168 12.15 -2.11 -4.38
CA GLN A 168 12.60 -2.80 -5.60
C GLN A 168 12.13 -2.12 -6.88
N SER A 169 10.92 -1.57 -6.89
CA SER A 169 10.40 -0.87 -8.07
C SER A 169 11.12 0.45 -8.31
N TYR A 170 11.41 1.22 -7.28
CA TYR A 170 12.20 2.45 -7.38
C TYR A 170 13.67 2.15 -7.75
N GLU A 171 14.25 1.08 -7.24
CA GLU A 171 15.59 0.63 -7.66
C GLU A 171 15.63 0.31 -9.16
N LYS A 172 14.64 -0.43 -9.68
CA LYS A 172 14.53 -0.72 -11.12
C LYS A 172 14.37 0.54 -11.97
N ILE A 173 13.61 1.54 -11.49
CA ILE A 173 13.46 2.82 -12.16
C ILE A 173 14.82 3.54 -12.24
N HIS A 174 15.52 3.61 -11.10
CA HIS A 174 16.86 4.22 -11.03
C HIS A 174 17.86 3.56 -11.99
N ILE A 175 17.94 2.24 -11.99
CA ILE A 175 18.84 1.49 -12.89
C ILE A 175 18.50 1.74 -14.36
N LYS A 176 17.21 1.83 -14.71
CA LYS A 176 16.76 2.01 -16.09
C LYS A 176 17.01 3.42 -16.65
N HIS A 177 16.96 4.44 -15.80
CA HIS A 177 17.03 5.84 -16.20
C HIS A 177 18.42 6.47 -16.01
N ASP A 178 19.44 5.61 -15.88
CA ASP A 178 20.86 5.97 -15.87
C ASP A 178 21.21 7.11 -14.89
N SER A 179 21.55 6.74 -13.69
CA SER A 179 22.32 7.48 -12.67
C SER A 179 21.97 8.96 -12.33
N GLU A 180 21.25 9.67 -13.18
CA GLU A 180 20.80 11.06 -12.90
C GLU A 180 19.56 11.10 -11.97
N ASP A 181 18.80 9.99 -11.91
CA ASP A 181 17.60 9.88 -11.07
C ASP A 181 17.95 9.57 -9.61
N ARG A 182 18.46 10.58 -8.91
CA ARG A 182 18.73 10.45 -7.48
C ARG A 182 17.46 10.29 -6.63
N GLU A 183 16.33 10.77 -7.12
CA GLU A 183 15.07 10.70 -6.36
C GLU A 183 14.61 9.24 -6.19
N SER A 184 14.67 8.44 -7.25
CA SER A 184 14.27 7.03 -7.18
C SER A 184 15.17 6.21 -6.26
N VAL A 185 16.49 6.39 -6.30
CA VAL A 185 17.38 5.65 -5.38
C VAL A 185 17.16 6.05 -3.93
N LEU A 186 16.92 7.33 -3.64
CA LEU A 186 16.61 7.79 -2.28
C LEU A 186 15.28 7.23 -1.78
N LYS A 187 14.27 7.13 -2.64
CA LYS A 187 13.00 6.47 -2.31
C LYS A 187 13.21 4.98 -2.04
N ALA A 188 14.00 4.29 -2.85
CA ALA A 188 14.31 2.87 -2.63
C ALA A 188 14.99 2.65 -1.27
N ILE A 189 16.00 3.44 -0.94
CA ILE A 189 16.67 3.41 0.37
C ILE A 189 15.66 3.64 1.50
N SER A 190 14.87 4.71 1.42
CA SER A 190 13.87 5.05 2.45
C SER A 190 12.84 3.93 2.67
N TYR A 191 12.38 3.26 1.62
CA TYR A 191 11.43 2.15 1.78
C TYR A 191 12.07 0.90 2.38
N TYR A 192 13.33 0.58 2.06
CA TYR A 192 14.05 -0.50 2.75
C TYR A 192 14.31 -0.16 4.22
N GLU A 193 14.67 1.07 4.55
CA GLU A 193 14.81 1.52 5.94
C GLU A 193 13.50 1.41 6.73
N GLN A 194 12.37 1.79 6.13
CA GLN A 194 11.05 1.60 6.72
C GLN A 194 10.74 0.10 6.93
N ALA A 195 11.07 -0.75 5.96
CA ALA A 195 10.93 -2.20 6.09
C ALA A 195 11.76 -2.75 7.26
N LEU A 196 13.00 -2.30 7.41
CA LEU A 196 13.88 -2.66 8.54
C LEU A 196 13.39 -2.10 9.88
N GLY A 197 12.69 -0.96 9.88
CA GLY A 197 11.98 -0.44 11.04
C GLY A 197 10.84 -1.35 11.51
N LEU A 198 10.19 -2.08 10.60
CA LEU A 198 9.19 -3.09 10.94
C LEU A 198 9.83 -4.41 11.34
N ASP A 199 10.87 -4.85 10.63
CA ASP A 199 11.59 -6.08 10.89
C ASP A 199 13.08 -5.95 10.59
N ALA A 200 13.87 -5.64 11.62
CA ALA A 200 15.32 -5.55 11.53
C ALA A 200 16.00 -6.88 11.16
N GLN A 201 15.27 -8.01 11.21
CA GLN A 201 15.76 -9.35 10.87
C GLN A 201 15.35 -9.75 9.43
N ASP A 202 14.74 -8.87 8.62
CA ASP A 202 14.46 -9.19 7.23
C ASP A 202 15.76 -9.27 6.42
N TYR A 203 16.08 -10.48 5.93
CA TYR A 203 17.28 -10.72 5.15
C TYR A 203 17.31 -9.88 3.85
N GLU A 204 16.19 -9.86 3.13
CA GLU A 204 16.14 -9.23 1.81
C GLU A 204 16.30 -7.71 1.90
N ALA A 205 15.68 -7.07 2.89
CA ALA A 205 15.82 -5.64 3.11
C ALA A 205 17.26 -5.27 3.50
N ASN A 206 17.90 -6.02 4.40
CA ASN A 206 19.29 -5.81 4.74
C ASN A 206 20.23 -6.01 3.53
N PHE A 207 20.05 -7.12 2.80
CA PHE A 207 20.87 -7.42 1.63
C PHE A 207 20.75 -6.36 0.54
N ASN A 208 19.51 -6.01 0.13
CA ASN A 208 19.28 -5.08 -0.95
C ASN A 208 19.70 -3.64 -0.58
N LEU A 209 19.49 -3.22 0.67
CA LEU A 209 19.95 -1.90 1.13
C LEU A 209 21.49 -1.81 1.09
N ALA A 210 22.18 -2.88 1.46
CA ALA A 210 23.63 -2.93 1.33
C ALA A 210 24.08 -2.86 -0.14
N ILE A 211 23.40 -3.57 -1.04
CA ILE A 211 23.71 -3.54 -2.49
C ILE A 211 23.48 -2.15 -3.08
N ILE A 212 22.38 -1.47 -2.73
CA ILE A 212 22.13 -0.10 -3.22
C ILE A 212 23.26 0.84 -2.80
N HIS A 213 23.63 0.84 -1.53
CA HIS A 213 24.75 1.66 -1.06
C HIS A 213 26.07 1.31 -1.76
N TYR A 214 26.40 0.03 -1.92
CA TYR A 214 27.57 -0.39 -2.64
C TYR A 214 27.56 0.10 -4.10
N ASN A 215 26.46 -0.08 -4.81
CA ASN A 215 26.30 0.33 -6.21
C ASN A 215 26.44 1.84 -6.38
N GLU A 216 25.92 2.65 -5.46
CA GLU A 216 26.09 4.10 -5.50
C GLU A 216 27.55 4.52 -5.35
N GLY A 217 28.30 3.88 -4.44
CA GLY A 217 29.73 4.09 -4.33
C GLY A 217 30.50 3.67 -5.59
N ALA A 218 30.20 2.50 -6.14
CA ALA A 218 30.80 2.00 -7.36
C ALA A 218 30.50 2.89 -8.58
N ARG A 219 29.26 3.42 -8.69
CA ARG A 219 28.85 4.34 -9.74
C ARG A 219 29.68 5.64 -9.73
N LEU A 220 29.94 6.19 -8.54
CA LEU A 220 30.77 7.39 -8.42
C LEU A 220 32.20 7.14 -8.91
N ILE A 221 32.77 5.97 -8.63
CA ILE A 221 34.10 5.57 -9.13
C ILE A 221 34.07 5.44 -10.64
N GLY A 222 33.03 4.79 -11.19
CA GLY A 222 32.86 4.59 -12.64
C GLY A 222 32.72 5.90 -13.42
N GLY A 223 32.33 7.00 -12.79
CA GLY A 223 32.25 8.34 -13.40
C GLY A 223 33.60 9.07 -13.46
N ILE A 224 34.67 8.55 -12.87
CA ILE A 224 36.00 9.17 -12.90
C ILE A 224 36.59 9.07 -14.31
N SER A 225 37.05 10.20 -14.84
CA SER A 225 37.68 10.30 -16.14
C SER A 225 39.06 10.98 -16.05
N TYR A 226 39.83 10.94 -17.12
CA TYR A 226 41.10 11.69 -17.18
C TYR A 226 40.96 13.21 -17.08
N LYS A 227 39.73 13.75 -17.20
CA LYS A 227 39.40 15.17 -17.02
C LYS A 227 39.03 15.53 -15.58
N THR A 228 38.85 14.56 -14.72
CA THR A 228 38.45 14.77 -13.32
C THR A 228 39.57 15.48 -12.57
N GLY A 229 39.28 16.67 -12.05
CA GLY A 229 40.24 17.45 -11.27
C GLY A 229 40.55 16.82 -9.91
N MET A 230 41.69 17.24 -9.31
CA MET A 230 42.14 16.65 -8.04
C MET A 230 41.13 16.88 -6.90
N ASP A 231 40.55 18.08 -6.77
CA ASP A 231 39.55 18.37 -5.73
C ASP A 231 38.27 17.53 -5.90
N GLU A 232 37.85 17.38 -7.16
CA GLU A 232 36.69 16.51 -7.51
C GLU A 232 37.00 15.06 -7.17
N LEU A 233 38.22 14.58 -7.49
CA LEU A 233 38.65 13.21 -7.17
C LEU A 233 38.61 12.94 -5.66
N ILE A 234 39.12 13.88 -4.83
CA ILE A 234 39.07 13.77 -3.38
C ILE A 234 37.61 13.73 -2.88
N SER A 235 36.73 14.59 -3.46
CA SER A 235 35.30 14.59 -3.13
C SER A 235 34.62 13.26 -3.48
N ILE A 236 34.90 12.72 -4.66
CA ILE A 236 34.39 11.41 -5.08
C ILE A 236 34.86 10.31 -4.14
N GLN A 237 36.17 10.27 -3.79
CA GLN A 237 36.72 9.26 -2.89
C GLN A 237 36.03 9.30 -1.51
N THR A 238 35.86 10.49 -0.95
CA THR A 238 35.19 10.65 0.36
C THR A 238 33.77 10.10 0.31
N ARG A 239 32.99 10.48 -0.69
CA ARG A 239 31.61 10.01 -0.86
C ARG A 239 31.52 8.50 -1.10
N CYS A 240 32.43 7.93 -1.89
CA CYS A 240 32.48 6.48 -2.11
C CYS A 240 32.71 5.72 -0.79
N VAL A 241 33.67 6.17 0.02
CA VAL A 241 33.96 5.57 1.32
C VAL A 241 32.75 5.63 2.25
N GLU A 242 32.00 6.74 2.25
CA GLU A 242 30.75 6.85 3.01
C GLU A 242 29.72 5.81 2.55
N TYR A 243 29.47 5.68 1.26
CA TYR A 243 28.55 4.67 0.73
C TYR A 243 28.96 3.24 1.11
N PHE A 244 30.23 2.90 0.98
CA PHE A 244 30.71 1.57 1.35
C PHE A 244 30.64 1.31 2.87
N ARG A 245 30.88 2.33 3.69
CA ARG A 245 30.70 2.27 5.14
C ARG A 245 29.23 2.05 5.51
N HIS A 246 28.29 2.71 4.80
CA HIS A 246 26.86 2.50 4.99
C HIS A 246 26.42 1.09 4.55
N ALA A 247 26.98 0.54 3.49
CA ALA A 247 26.68 -0.81 3.01
C ALA A 247 27.10 -1.92 4.00
N LEU A 248 28.23 -1.75 4.66
CA LEU A 248 28.88 -2.81 5.45
C LEU A 248 28.01 -3.39 6.59
N PRO A 249 27.36 -2.58 7.46
CA PRO A 249 26.57 -3.13 8.56
C PRO A 249 25.36 -3.94 8.07
N PHE A 250 24.70 -3.49 7.02
CA PHE A 250 23.55 -4.19 6.44
C PHE A 250 23.98 -5.51 5.79
N MET A 251 25.10 -5.53 5.06
CA MET A 251 25.60 -6.79 4.47
C MET A 251 26.07 -7.78 5.54
N LYS A 252 26.72 -7.33 6.62
CA LYS A 252 27.05 -8.15 7.79
C LYS A 252 25.80 -8.73 8.43
N LYS A 253 24.75 -7.93 8.56
CA LYS A 253 23.47 -8.38 9.10
C LYS A 253 22.83 -9.44 8.20
N ALA A 254 22.81 -9.23 6.89
CA ALA A 254 22.32 -10.24 5.94
C ALA A 254 23.08 -11.56 6.07
N GLU A 255 24.40 -11.53 6.12
CA GLU A 255 25.22 -12.74 6.33
C GLU A 255 24.89 -13.44 7.66
N SER A 256 24.72 -12.70 8.75
CA SER A 256 24.35 -13.27 10.06
C SER A 256 22.97 -13.94 10.07
N LEU A 257 22.05 -13.46 9.23
CA LEU A 257 20.69 -13.99 9.12
C LEU A 257 20.60 -15.24 8.25
N ARG A 258 21.41 -15.31 7.20
CA ARG A 258 21.51 -16.47 6.29
C ARG A 258 22.97 -16.73 5.99
N PRO A 259 23.70 -17.45 6.88
CA PRO A 259 25.12 -17.69 6.73
C PRO A 259 25.48 -18.47 5.47
N ASN A 260 26.66 -18.18 4.95
CA ASN A 260 27.28 -18.89 3.82
C ASN A 260 26.54 -18.76 2.50
N ARG A 261 25.66 -17.73 2.36
CA ARG A 261 25.09 -17.41 1.06
C ARG A 261 26.15 -16.75 0.17
N VAL A 262 26.33 -17.31 -1.02
CA VAL A 262 27.30 -16.85 -2.02
C VAL A 262 27.15 -15.35 -2.29
N GLU A 263 25.90 -14.87 -2.39
CA GLU A 263 25.61 -13.47 -2.66
C GLU A 263 26.08 -12.54 -1.53
N SER A 264 25.80 -12.91 -0.27
CA SER A 264 26.22 -12.13 0.91
C SER A 264 27.74 -12.15 1.09
N LEU A 265 28.38 -13.29 0.89
CA LEU A 265 29.85 -13.43 0.95
C LEU A 265 30.53 -12.59 -0.14
N LYS A 266 30.01 -12.60 -1.38
CA LYS A 266 30.48 -11.71 -2.46
C LYS A 266 30.30 -10.24 -2.09
N GLY A 267 29.14 -9.87 -1.54
CA GLY A 267 28.90 -8.51 -1.06
C GLY A 267 29.93 -8.06 -0.04
N LEU A 268 30.15 -8.87 1.01
CA LEU A 268 31.16 -8.58 2.05
C LEU A 268 32.58 -8.50 1.49
N MET A 269 32.93 -9.42 0.59
CA MET A 269 34.22 -9.42 -0.08
C MET A 269 34.45 -8.11 -0.85
N PHE A 270 33.51 -7.69 -1.69
CA PHE A 270 33.68 -6.48 -2.50
C PHE A 270 33.63 -5.19 -1.68
N ILE A 271 32.75 -5.11 -0.66
CA ILE A 271 32.70 -3.95 0.24
C ILE A 271 34.02 -3.80 1.00
N ASN A 272 34.59 -4.88 1.55
CA ASN A 272 35.83 -4.81 2.28
C ASN A 272 37.01 -4.48 1.36
N ARG A 273 37.04 -4.99 0.13
CA ARG A 273 38.02 -4.56 -0.88
C ARG A 273 37.94 -3.07 -1.16
N ALA A 274 36.73 -2.51 -1.33
CA ALA A 274 36.50 -1.10 -1.59
C ALA A 274 36.89 -0.18 -0.41
N LEU A 275 36.81 -0.73 0.82
CA LEU A 275 37.26 -0.06 2.04
C LEU A 275 38.73 -0.27 2.38
N ASN A 276 39.52 -0.94 1.52
CA ASN A 276 40.92 -1.34 1.74
C ASN A 276 41.16 -2.27 2.96
N ASN A 277 40.11 -2.98 3.39
CA ASN A 277 40.22 -4.00 4.45
C ASN A 277 40.69 -5.34 3.86
N PHE A 278 41.94 -5.41 3.39
CA PHE A 278 42.44 -6.52 2.58
C PHE A 278 42.44 -7.86 3.32
N ASP A 279 42.74 -7.90 4.62
CA ASP A 279 42.73 -9.14 5.40
C ASP A 279 41.32 -9.76 5.44
N ILE A 280 40.30 -8.93 5.70
CA ILE A 280 38.91 -9.35 5.73
C ILE A 280 38.42 -9.72 4.31
N TYR A 281 38.85 -9.00 3.28
CA TYR A 281 38.60 -9.38 1.90
C TYR A 281 39.07 -10.77 1.57
N LEU A 282 40.32 -11.12 1.97
CA LEU A 282 40.91 -12.44 1.73
C LEU A 282 40.19 -13.55 2.52
N GLU A 283 39.73 -13.25 3.74
CA GLU A 283 38.93 -14.20 4.53
C GLU A 283 37.62 -14.55 3.81
N TYR A 284 36.85 -13.56 3.34
CA TYR A 284 35.60 -13.83 2.62
C TYR A 284 35.84 -14.48 1.27
N LYS A 285 36.94 -14.16 0.59
CA LYS A 285 37.34 -14.82 -0.64
C LYS A 285 37.63 -16.32 -0.40
N SER A 286 38.40 -16.69 0.64
CA SER A 286 38.67 -18.09 0.99
C SER A 286 37.37 -18.84 1.28
N LYS A 287 36.47 -18.27 2.11
CA LYS A 287 35.15 -18.88 2.38
C LYS A 287 34.32 -19.11 1.13
N LEU A 288 34.37 -18.16 0.21
CA LEU A 288 33.67 -18.28 -1.06
C LEU A 288 34.24 -19.38 -1.95
N ASP A 289 35.59 -19.47 -2.03
CA ASP A 289 36.27 -20.48 -2.82
C ASP A 289 36.00 -21.89 -2.26
N GLU A 290 35.90 -22.05 -0.92
CA GLU A 290 35.54 -23.32 -0.26
C GLU A 290 34.08 -23.77 -0.58
N ILE A 291 33.15 -22.84 -0.78
CA ILE A 291 31.74 -23.15 -1.09
C ILE A 291 31.55 -23.48 -2.57
N LEU A 292 32.38 -22.90 -3.45
CA LEU A 292 32.23 -23.04 -4.90
C LEU A 292 33.00 -24.23 -5.48
N ASN A 293 33.94 -24.81 -4.72
CA ASN A 293 34.70 -26.04 -5.06
C ASN A 293 34.06 -27.29 -4.42
#